data_4a8117d40283363ec7f892f967e78f0d
#
_entry.id   4a8117d40283363ec7f892f967e78f0d
#
_cell.length_a   1.000
_cell.length_b   1.000
_cell.length_c   1.000
_cell.angle_alpha   90.00
_cell.angle_beta   90.00
_cell.angle_gamma   90.00
#
_symmetry.space_group_name_H-M   'P 1'
#
loop_
_entity.id
_entity.type
_entity.pdbx_description
1 polymer ?
#
loop_
_entity_poly.entity_id
_entity_poly.type
_entity_poly.pdbx_seq_one_letter_code
_entity_poly.pdbx_strand_id
1 'polypeptide(L)'
;MKIKALLFIALVGLVGCSQEGAKVSQPVNKDGDHTEVLLVNSALVDCMGVAPMKCMQVRHSVQGQWEMFYSQIEGFTFEPGYRYRLKVKVTELENVPADASSLRYTLVEQLEKNKV
;
A
#
# COMPACT_ATOMS: atom_id res chain seq x y z
N MET A 1 -59.00 18.78 -33.58
CA MET A 1 -58.52 18.60 -33.18
C MET A 1 -57.73 18.14 -32.78
N LYS A 2 -57.27 17.90 -32.52
CA LYS A 2 -56.58 17.54 -32.03
C LYS A 2 -55.71 17.00 -31.58
N ILE A 3 -55.29 16.76 -31.33
CA ILE A 3 -54.50 16.35 -30.74
C ILE A 3 -53.66 15.78 -30.42
N LYS A 4 -53.28 15.55 -30.21
CA LYS A 4 -52.58 15.08 -29.83
C LYS A 4 -51.72 14.61 -29.36
N ALA A 5 -51.39 14.47 -29.07
CA ALA A 5 -50.62 14.04 -28.51
C ALA A 5 -49.77 13.57 -28.11
N LEU A 6 -49.51 13.36 -27.98
CA LEU A 6 -48.76 12.94 -27.44
C LEU A 6 -47.83 12.47 -27.03
N LEU A 7 -47.49 12.28 -26.77
CA LEU A 7 -46.66 11.93 -26.20
C LEU A 7 -45.75 11.47 -25.82
N PHE A 8 -45.25 11.28 -25.52
CA PHE A 8 -44.43 10.92 -25.02
C PHE A 8 -43.57 10.48 -24.62
N ILE A 9 -43.21 10.26 -24.35
CA ILE A 9 -42.53 9.92 -23.88
C ILE A 9 -41.58 9.59 -23.41
N ALA A 10 -41.22 9.35 -23.10
CA ALA A 10 -40.42 9.02 -22.56
C ALA A 10 -39.50 8.59 -22.16
N LEU A 11 -39.11 8.40 -21.98
CA LEU A 11 -38.28 8.03 -21.43
C LEU A 11 -37.35 7.63 -21.01
N VAL A 12 -36.98 7.46 -20.70
CA VAL A 12 -36.21 7.06 -20.27
C VAL A 12 -35.23 6.79 -19.82
N GLY A 13 -34.79 6.64 -19.52
CA GLY A 13 -33.85 6.34 -18.98
C GLY A 13 -33.03 5.94 -18.56
N LEU A 14 -32.65 5.76 -18.32
CA LEU A 14 -31.87 5.43 -17.70
C LEU A 14 -30.94 5.04 -17.33
N VAL A 15 -30.62 4.94 -17.08
CA VAL A 15 -29.82 4.54 -16.73
C VAL A 15 -28.87 4.37 -16.19
N GLY A 16 -28.54 4.23 -15.89
CA GLY A 16 -27.68 4.02 -15.25
C GLY A 16 -26.80 3.62 -14.98
N CYS A 17 -26.43 3.45 -14.73
CA CYS A 17 -25.66 3.03 -14.28
C CYS A 17 -24.68 2.90 -13.90
N SER A 18 -24.36 2.85 -13.70
CA SER A 18 -23.51 2.66 -13.29
C SER A 18 -22.61 2.46 -12.79
N GLN A 19 -22.30 2.40 -12.49
CA GLN A 19 -21.53 2.22 -11.99
C GLN A 19 -20.76 1.70 -11.64
N GLU A 20 -20.77 1.52 -11.42
CA GLU A 20 -20.17 0.97 -11.05
C GLU A 20 -19.16 0.84 -10.99
N GLY A 21 -18.91 0.72 -10.99
CA GLY A 21 -17.98 0.37 -10.97
C GLY A 21 -17.07 0.72 -10.52
N ALA A 22 -16.96 0.88 -10.24
CA ALA A 22 -16.16 1.25 -9.87
C ALA A 22 -15.46 0.78 -9.07
N LYS A 23 -15.42 0.39 -8.78
CA LYS A 23 -14.85 -0.05 -7.97
C LYS A 23 -13.90 -0.69 -8.14
N VAL A 24 -13.54 -0.91 -8.07
CA VAL A 24 -12.78 -1.48 -8.23
C VAL A 24 -11.74 -1.53 -7.93
N SER A 25 -11.47 -1.76 -7.61
CA SER A 25 -10.64 -1.71 -7.44
C SER A 25 -9.60 -2.20 -7.04
N GLN A 26 -9.27 -2.64 -6.23
CA GLN A 26 -8.31 -3.09 -5.86
C GLN A 26 -8.24 -4.38 -5.83
N PRO A 27 -7.39 -4.96 -6.28
CA PRO A 27 -7.22 -6.29 -6.33
C PRO A 27 -6.88 -6.72 -5.02
N VAL A 28 -7.75 -7.13 -4.27
CA VAL A 28 -7.47 -7.64 -3.11
C VAL A 28 -7.16 -9.00 -3.25
N ASN A 29 -6.07 -9.48 -2.86
CA ASN A 29 -5.78 -10.85 -2.90
C ASN A 29 -6.45 -11.46 -1.78
N LYS A 30 -6.92 -12.62 -1.93
CA LYS A 30 -7.54 -13.26 -0.99
C LYS A 30 -6.76 -13.66 0.07
N ASP A 31 -5.57 -13.65 0.05
CA ASP A 31 -4.75 -14.09 1.11
C ASP A 31 -4.37 -12.96 2.04
N GLY A 32 -5.00 -11.83 1.94
CA GLY A 32 -4.65 -10.72 2.77
C GLY A 32 -3.47 -9.94 2.26
N ASP A 33 -2.98 -10.25 1.09
CA ASP A 33 -1.86 -9.52 0.52
C ASP A 33 -2.34 -8.17 0.03
N HIS A 34 -1.49 -7.18 0.16
CA HIS A 34 -1.80 -5.86 -0.38
C HIS A 34 -0.48 -5.15 -0.65
N THR A 35 -0.53 -4.03 -1.34
CA THR A 35 0.65 -3.24 -1.60
C THR A 35 0.55 -1.93 -0.87
N GLU A 36 1.69 -1.40 -0.47
CA GLU A 36 1.79 -0.14 0.22
C GLU A 36 2.99 0.61 -0.30
N VAL A 37 2.98 1.92 -0.12
CA VAL A 37 4.15 2.72 -0.41
C VAL A 37 4.76 3.08 0.93
N LEU A 38 6.05 2.79 1.08
CA LEU A 38 6.78 3.11 2.29
C LEU A 38 7.87 4.10 1.95
N LEU A 39 8.02 5.10 2.82
CA LEU A 39 9.15 6.00 2.74
C LEU A 39 10.17 5.49 3.74
N VAL A 40 11.42 5.41 3.33
CA VAL A 40 12.48 4.88 4.18
C VAL A 40 13.50 5.99 4.45
N ASN A 41 13.80 6.20 5.70
CA ASN A 41 14.72 7.26 6.09
C ASN A 41 16.16 6.87 5.74
N SER A 42 17.04 7.84 5.80
CA SER A 42 18.38 7.68 5.27
C SER A 42 19.37 7.02 6.21
N ALA A 43 18.96 6.71 7.41
CA ALA A 43 19.86 6.10 8.38
C ALA A 43 19.15 5.04 9.18
N LEU A 44 19.89 4.01 9.56
CA LEU A 44 19.36 3.02 10.47
C LEU A 44 19.49 3.56 11.87
N VAL A 45 18.63 3.10 12.76
CA VAL A 45 18.66 3.52 14.15
C VAL A 45 18.75 2.29 15.03
N ASP A 46 19.23 2.47 16.23
CA ASP A 46 19.29 1.38 17.18
C ASP A 46 17.87 1.01 17.60
N CYS A 47 17.62 -0.24 17.70
CA CYS A 47 16.33 -0.71 18.18
C CYS A 47 16.54 -2.03 18.92
N MET A 48 15.50 -2.47 19.58
CA MET A 48 15.60 -3.67 20.40
C MET A 48 14.54 -4.65 19.95
N GLY A 49 14.98 -5.75 19.34
CA GLY A 49 14.11 -6.86 19.02
C GLY A 49 14.33 -7.91 20.08
N VAL A 50 14.64 -9.14 19.66
CA VAL A 50 14.99 -10.16 20.62
C VAL A 50 16.39 -9.86 21.14
N ALA A 51 17.13 -9.00 20.46
CA ALA A 51 18.45 -8.54 20.86
C ALA A 51 18.66 -7.17 20.27
N PRO A 52 19.69 -6.44 20.73
CA PRO A 52 19.94 -5.13 20.11
C PRO A 52 20.22 -5.29 18.63
N MET A 53 19.67 -4.40 17.83
CA MET A 53 19.81 -4.48 16.38
C MET A 53 19.68 -3.10 15.77
N LYS A 54 19.76 -3.04 14.46
CA LYS A 54 19.55 -1.80 13.74
C LYS A 54 18.27 -1.93 12.94
N CYS A 55 17.46 -0.90 12.97
CA CYS A 55 16.19 -0.88 12.26
C CYS A 55 16.15 0.25 11.27
N MET A 56 15.47 0.03 10.15
CA MET A 56 15.14 1.12 9.27
C MET A 56 14.02 1.92 9.91
N GLN A 57 13.89 3.17 9.51
CA GLN A 57 12.75 3.98 9.91
C GLN A 57 11.89 4.18 8.67
N VAL A 58 10.61 3.93 8.81
CA VAL A 58 9.69 4.04 7.69
C VAL A 58 8.50 4.91 8.07
N ARG A 59 7.83 5.43 7.06
CA ARG A 59 6.57 6.11 7.29
C ARG A 59 5.76 5.98 6.01
N HIS A 60 4.46 6.20 6.11
CA HIS A 60 3.57 5.99 4.98
C HIS A 60 3.26 7.26 4.21
N SER A 61 3.62 8.41 4.75
CA SER A 61 3.42 9.67 4.04
C SER A 61 4.46 10.66 4.52
N VAL A 62 4.66 11.70 3.73
CA VAL A 62 5.65 12.72 4.09
C VAL A 62 5.26 13.45 5.36
N GLN A 63 4.00 13.38 5.73
CA GLN A 63 3.55 14.06 6.94
C GLN A 63 3.52 13.14 8.13
N GLY A 64 3.77 11.85 7.92
CA GLY A 64 3.74 10.90 9.01
C GLY A 64 5.02 10.95 9.81
N GLN A 65 5.00 10.30 10.96
CA GLN A 65 6.18 10.21 11.79
C GLN A 65 6.95 8.97 11.43
N TRP A 66 8.27 9.05 11.58
CA TRP A 66 9.10 7.90 11.32
C TRP A 66 8.84 6.85 12.40
N GLU A 67 8.71 5.61 11.97
CA GLU A 67 8.47 4.48 12.85
C GLU A 67 9.57 3.47 12.66
N MET A 68 9.94 2.79 13.71
CA MET A 68 10.95 1.76 13.60
C MET A 68 10.38 0.56 12.88
N PHE A 69 11.14 0.07 11.93
CA PHE A 69 10.70 -1.04 11.10
C PHE A 69 11.61 -2.21 11.43
N TYR A 70 11.05 -3.18 12.14
CA TYR A 70 11.83 -4.29 12.63
C TYR A 70 11.98 -5.41 11.62
N SER A 71 11.25 -5.35 10.51
CA SER A 71 11.29 -6.39 9.50
C SER A 71 12.31 -6.06 8.42
N GLN A 72 12.46 -6.98 7.50
CA GLN A 72 13.29 -6.76 6.32
C GLN A 72 12.36 -6.66 5.13
N ILE A 73 12.81 -5.95 4.10
CA ILE A 73 12.07 -5.87 2.86
C ILE A 73 12.84 -6.72 1.87
N GLU A 74 12.26 -7.81 1.46
CA GLU A 74 12.93 -8.72 0.53
C GLU A 74 13.13 -8.05 -0.81
N GLY A 75 14.31 -8.18 -1.35
CA GLY A 75 14.62 -7.56 -2.63
C GLY A 75 15.14 -6.14 -2.53
N PHE A 76 15.17 -5.58 -1.33
CA PHE A 76 15.62 -4.21 -1.13
C PHE A 76 16.94 -4.20 -0.38
N THR A 77 17.88 -3.39 -0.87
CA THR A 77 19.15 -3.21 -0.19
C THR A 77 19.24 -1.77 0.29
N PHE A 78 19.33 -1.59 1.58
CA PHE A 78 19.40 -0.26 2.17
C PHE A 78 20.81 0.30 2.04
N GLU A 79 20.92 1.58 1.66
CA GLU A 79 22.19 2.27 1.65
C GLU A 79 22.05 3.53 2.49
N PRO A 80 22.93 3.73 3.46
CA PRO A 80 22.87 4.95 4.26
C PRO A 80 23.10 6.18 3.40
N GLY A 81 22.47 7.25 3.74
CA GLY A 81 22.63 8.51 3.02
C GLY A 81 21.61 8.73 1.93
N TYR A 82 20.68 7.80 1.77
CA TYR A 82 19.63 7.96 0.78
C TYR A 82 18.27 7.77 1.41
N ARG A 83 17.31 8.55 0.97
CA ARG A 83 15.93 8.32 1.33
C ARG A 83 15.26 7.62 0.18
N TYR A 84 14.37 6.70 0.50
CA TYR A 84 13.73 5.88 -0.51
C TYR A 84 12.22 6.01 -0.46
N ARG A 85 11.61 5.80 -1.59
CA ARG A 85 10.19 5.59 -1.66
C ARG A 85 10.01 4.27 -2.37
N LEU A 86 9.40 3.32 -1.70
CA LEU A 86 9.32 1.95 -2.18
C LEU A 86 7.88 1.51 -2.24
N LYS A 87 7.57 0.76 -3.29
CA LYS A 87 6.29 0.11 -3.35
C LYS A 87 6.54 -1.32 -2.93
N VAL A 88 5.88 -1.76 -1.88
CA VAL A 88 6.11 -3.08 -1.32
C VAL A 88 4.82 -3.86 -1.27
N LYS A 89 4.94 -5.16 -1.34
CA LYS A 89 3.81 -6.06 -1.17
C LYS A 89 3.89 -6.59 0.24
N VAL A 90 2.79 -6.52 0.95
CA VAL A 90 2.71 -7.01 2.32
C VAL A 90 1.90 -8.28 2.30
N THR A 91 2.49 -9.35 2.78
CA THR A 91 1.86 -10.66 2.79
C THR A 91 1.69 -11.11 4.22
N GLU A 92 0.50 -11.57 4.56
CA GLU A 92 0.26 -12.10 5.88
C GLU A 92 0.68 -13.55 5.92
N LEU A 93 1.45 -13.91 6.93
CA LEU A 93 1.93 -15.26 7.08
C LEU A 93 1.12 -15.95 8.16
N GLU A 94 0.90 -17.26 7.98
CA GLU A 94 0.17 -18.03 8.94
C GLU A 94 1.10 -18.97 9.66
N ASN A 95 0.73 -19.29 10.87
CA ASN A 95 1.46 -20.29 11.64
C ASN A 95 2.92 -19.91 11.91
N VAL A 96 3.16 -18.61 12.12
CA VAL A 96 4.51 -18.20 12.44
C VAL A 96 4.72 -18.32 13.94
N PRO A 97 5.98 -18.46 14.37
CA PRO A 97 6.28 -18.50 15.80
C PRO A 97 5.87 -17.19 16.46
N ALA A 98 5.62 -17.23 17.73
CA ALA A 98 5.12 -16.06 18.44
C ALA A 98 6.07 -14.89 18.43
N ASP A 99 7.37 -15.14 18.32
CA ASP A 99 8.35 -14.07 18.32
C ASP A 99 8.75 -13.65 16.92
N ALA A 100 8.07 -14.13 15.89
CA ALA A 100 8.36 -13.74 14.52
C ALA A 100 7.29 -12.83 13.98
N SER A 101 7.65 -12.02 12.99
CA SER A 101 6.67 -11.16 12.35
C SER A 101 5.68 -11.99 11.56
N SER A 102 4.43 -11.63 11.63
CA SER A 102 3.42 -12.30 10.81
C SER A 102 3.26 -11.64 9.46
N LEU A 103 4.09 -10.66 9.14
CA LEU A 103 4.01 -9.97 7.86
C LEU A 103 5.33 -10.12 7.13
N ARG A 104 5.24 -10.32 5.83
CA ARG A 104 6.41 -10.35 4.96
C ARG A 104 6.30 -9.17 4.02
N TYR A 105 7.40 -8.44 3.88
CA TYR A 105 7.44 -7.30 2.98
C TYR A 105 8.36 -7.64 1.82
N THR A 106 7.88 -7.43 0.61
CA THR A 106 8.64 -7.73 -0.60
C THR A 106 8.64 -6.50 -1.50
N LEU A 107 9.81 -6.11 -1.95
CA LEU A 107 9.91 -4.94 -2.82
C LEU A 107 9.26 -5.24 -4.15
N VAL A 108 8.33 -4.40 -4.56
CA VAL A 108 7.74 -4.49 -5.87
C VAL A 108 8.47 -3.53 -6.80
N GLU A 109 8.71 -2.31 -6.34
CA GLU A 109 9.35 -1.32 -7.17
C GLU A 109 9.97 -0.24 -6.32
N GLN A 110 11.19 0.15 -6.65
CA GLN A 110 11.83 1.27 -5.98
C GLN A 110 11.41 2.51 -6.74
N LEU A 111 10.55 3.31 -6.12
CA LEU A 111 9.98 4.46 -6.80
C LEU A 111 10.93 5.65 -6.79
N GLU A 112 11.65 5.83 -5.68
CA GLU A 112 12.61 6.94 -5.58
C GLU A 112 13.77 6.53 -4.70
N LYS A 113 14.94 7.08 -5.01
CA LYS A 113 16.12 6.91 -4.20
C LYS A 113 16.84 8.24 -4.31
N ASN A 114 16.80 9.02 -3.24
CA ASN A 114 17.34 10.37 -3.25
C ASN A 114 18.39 10.55 -2.19
N LYS A 115 19.53 11.07 -2.61
CA LYS A 115 20.61 11.30 -1.66
C LYS A 115 20.26 12.48 -0.78
N VAL A 116 20.52 12.35 0.50
CA VAL A 116 20.24 13.43 1.44
C VAL A 116 21.52 14.15 1.80
#